data_cca8e7b33829d82ccced8c0a121b35f3
#
_entry.id   cca8e7b33829d82ccced8c0a121b35f3
#
_cell.length_a   1.000
_cell.length_b   1.000
_cell.length_c   1.000
_cell.angle_alpha   90.00
_cell.angle_beta   90.00
_cell.angle_gamma   90.00
#
_symmetry.space_group_name_H-M   'P 1'
#
loop_
_entity.id
_entity.type
_entity.pdbx_description
1 polymer ?
#
loop_
_entity_poly.entity_id
_entity_poly.type
_entity_poly.pdbx_seq_one_letter_code
_entity_poly.pdbx_strand_id
1 'polypeptide(L)'
;MRVADELERILREKSVLEERLAALAEQLEAYRERERAMNDALVAAQQFREETRTAAQREAKVVVKEAEVEGKRVLEEARAAKAEVERQTADVQRQFQVYVAGFRTLLERQLAELRALDGQQGG
;
A
#
# COMPACT_ATOMS: atom_id res chain seq x y z
N MET A 1 -50.78 -62.47 -42.62
CA MET A 1 -49.98 -61.35 -43.25
C MET A 1 -50.10 -60.06 -42.47
N ARG A 2 -51.23 -59.69 -41.89
CA ARG A 2 -51.34 -58.51 -41.04
C ARG A 2 -50.49 -58.60 -39.78
N VAL A 3 -50.34 -59.76 -39.18
CA VAL A 3 -49.62 -60.01 -37.96
C VAL A 3 -48.12 -59.81 -38.15
N ALA A 4 -47.56 -60.28 -39.30
CA ALA A 4 -46.18 -60.14 -39.61
C ALA A 4 -45.78 -58.65 -39.85
N ASP A 5 -46.66 -57.91 -40.53
CA ASP A 5 -46.48 -56.49 -40.80
C ASP A 5 -46.58 -55.66 -39.50
N GLU A 6 -47.48 -56.00 -38.62
CA GLU A 6 -47.59 -55.35 -37.31
C GLU A 6 -46.41 -55.64 -36.42
N LEU A 7 -45.89 -56.90 -36.45
CA LEU A 7 -44.69 -57.26 -35.71
C LEU A 7 -43.47 -56.49 -36.19
N GLU A 8 -43.30 -56.35 -37.50
CA GLU A 8 -42.21 -55.58 -38.08
C GLU A 8 -42.29 -54.11 -37.69
N ARG A 9 -43.51 -53.56 -37.70
CA ARG A 9 -43.73 -52.17 -37.29
C ARG A 9 -43.39 -51.97 -35.85
N ILE A 10 -43.83 -52.86 -34.95
CA ILE A 10 -43.57 -52.78 -33.51
C ILE A 10 -42.08 -52.94 -33.26
N LEU A 11 -41.37 -53.82 -33.96
CA LEU A 11 -39.94 -53.99 -33.83
C LEU A 11 -39.16 -52.73 -34.31
N ARG A 12 -39.64 -52.06 -35.36
CA ARG A 12 -39.03 -50.78 -35.82
C ARG A 12 -39.27 -49.69 -34.83
N GLU A 13 -40.47 -49.56 -34.27
CA GLU A 13 -40.79 -48.59 -33.26
C GLU A 13 -40.00 -48.83 -32.01
N LYS A 14 -39.80 -50.06 -31.59
CA LYS A 14 -38.95 -50.43 -30.47
C LYS A 14 -37.51 -50.02 -30.70
N SER A 15 -36.97 -50.30 -31.91
CA SER A 15 -35.63 -49.91 -32.28
C SER A 15 -35.43 -48.41 -32.27
N VAL A 16 -36.39 -47.66 -32.80
CA VAL A 16 -36.35 -46.18 -32.77
C VAL A 16 -36.37 -45.64 -31.37
N LEU A 17 -37.23 -46.21 -30.50
CA LEU A 17 -37.32 -45.85 -29.10
C LEU A 17 -36.02 -46.12 -28.32
N GLU A 18 -35.40 -47.28 -28.60
CA GLU A 18 -34.12 -47.65 -28.00
C GLU A 18 -33.03 -46.66 -28.41
N GLU A 19 -32.98 -46.27 -29.69
CA GLU A 19 -32.04 -45.25 -30.19
C GLU A 19 -32.26 -43.89 -29.53
N ARG A 20 -33.54 -43.49 -29.36
CA ARG A 20 -33.85 -42.22 -28.68
C ARG A 20 -33.47 -42.25 -27.20
N LEU A 21 -33.70 -43.41 -26.54
CA LEU A 21 -33.29 -43.61 -25.16
C LEU A 21 -31.77 -43.48 -25.01
N ALA A 22 -31.01 -44.13 -25.91
CA ALA A 22 -29.55 -44.06 -25.91
C ALA A 22 -29.08 -42.63 -26.12
N ALA A 23 -29.68 -41.92 -27.09
CA ALA A 23 -29.34 -40.52 -27.37
C ALA A 23 -29.63 -39.60 -26.17
N LEU A 24 -30.77 -39.82 -25.52
CA LEU A 24 -31.14 -39.05 -24.31
C LEU A 24 -30.20 -39.34 -23.13
N ALA A 25 -29.80 -40.62 -22.98
CA ALA A 25 -28.83 -41.00 -21.93
C ALA A 25 -27.48 -40.36 -22.17
N GLU A 26 -27.01 -40.29 -23.41
CA GLU A 26 -25.76 -39.57 -23.76
C GLU A 26 -25.88 -38.08 -23.46
N GLN A 27 -26.99 -37.46 -23.84
CA GLN A 27 -27.21 -36.04 -23.54
C GLN A 27 -27.25 -35.77 -22.05
N LEU A 28 -27.90 -36.63 -21.30
CA LEU A 28 -27.97 -36.51 -19.85
C LEU A 28 -26.61 -36.64 -19.22
N GLU A 29 -25.79 -37.57 -19.66
CA GLU A 29 -24.40 -37.72 -19.20
C GLU A 29 -23.57 -36.51 -19.53
N ALA A 30 -23.71 -35.98 -20.74
CA ALA A 30 -23.02 -34.74 -21.13
C ALA A 30 -23.43 -33.56 -20.26
N TYR A 31 -24.69 -33.41 -19.92
CA TYR A 31 -25.18 -32.38 -19.00
C TYR A 31 -24.60 -32.55 -17.60
N ARG A 32 -24.54 -33.77 -17.10
CA ARG A 32 -23.98 -34.06 -15.78
C ARG A 32 -22.50 -33.73 -15.73
N GLU A 33 -21.76 -34.05 -16.77
CA GLU A 33 -20.32 -33.69 -16.87
C GLU A 33 -20.12 -32.18 -16.89
N ARG A 34 -20.95 -31.45 -17.66
CA ARG A 34 -20.92 -29.99 -17.69
C ARG A 34 -21.24 -29.39 -16.35
N GLU A 35 -22.24 -29.94 -15.66
CA GLU A 35 -22.62 -29.48 -14.32
C GLU A 35 -21.50 -29.69 -13.32
N ARG A 36 -20.85 -30.85 -13.35
CA ARG A 36 -19.67 -31.12 -12.50
C ARG A 36 -18.55 -30.15 -12.79
N ALA A 37 -18.23 -29.97 -14.09
CA ALA A 37 -17.19 -29.04 -14.50
C ALA A 37 -17.48 -27.61 -14.07
N MET A 38 -18.75 -27.18 -14.17
CA MET A 38 -19.20 -25.88 -13.72
C MET A 38 -19.08 -25.73 -12.20
N ASN A 39 -19.50 -26.75 -11.45
CA ASN A 39 -19.36 -26.74 -9.99
C ASN A 39 -17.91 -26.73 -9.56
N ASP A 40 -17.06 -27.51 -10.19
CA ASP A 40 -15.63 -27.54 -9.92
C ASP A 40 -14.99 -26.18 -10.24
N ALA A 41 -15.38 -25.55 -11.34
CA ALA A 41 -14.93 -24.22 -11.70
C ALA A 41 -15.37 -23.16 -10.71
N LEU A 42 -16.62 -23.26 -10.20
CA LEU A 42 -17.12 -22.33 -9.16
C LEU A 42 -16.36 -22.49 -7.85
N VAL A 43 -16.11 -23.73 -7.43
CA VAL A 43 -15.33 -24.02 -6.22
C VAL A 43 -13.91 -23.47 -6.36
N ALA A 44 -13.26 -23.73 -7.51
CA ALA A 44 -11.93 -23.22 -7.80
C ALA A 44 -11.90 -21.70 -7.81
N ALA A 45 -12.93 -21.06 -8.39
CA ALA A 45 -13.05 -19.60 -8.41
C ALA A 45 -13.21 -19.01 -7.00
N GLN A 46 -14.00 -19.66 -6.15
CA GLN A 46 -14.18 -19.23 -4.76
C GLN A 46 -12.89 -19.37 -3.96
N GLN A 47 -12.16 -20.48 -4.13
CA GLN A 47 -10.85 -20.67 -3.48
C GLN A 47 -9.85 -19.62 -3.94
N PHE A 48 -9.79 -19.37 -5.24
CA PHE A 48 -8.92 -18.34 -5.80
C PHE A 48 -9.26 -16.95 -5.25
N ARG A 49 -10.55 -16.65 -5.15
CA ARG A 49 -11.03 -15.40 -4.58
C ARG A 49 -10.59 -15.22 -3.12
N GLU A 50 -10.71 -16.28 -2.32
CA GLU A 50 -10.29 -16.24 -0.92
C GLU A 50 -8.78 -16.11 -0.76
N GLU A 51 -8.03 -16.87 -1.56
CA GLU A 51 -6.56 -16.77 -1.57
C GLU A 51 -6.09 -15.38 -1.98
N THR A 52 -6.70 -14.83 -3.02
CA THR A 52 -6.40 -13.47 -3.50
C THR A 52 -6.72 -12.44 -2.43
N ARG A 53 -7.86 -12.58 -1.76
CA ARG A 53 -8.26 -11.69 -0.68
C ARG A 53 -7.29 -11.75 0.49
N THR A 54 -6.89 -12.94 0.89
CA THR A 54 -5.93 -13.14 1.97
C THR A 54 -4.57 -12.57 1.61
N ALA A 55 -4.10 -12.82 0.38
CA ALA A 55 -2.84 -12.27 -0.10
C ALA A 55 -2.89 -10.74 -0.16
N ALA A 56 -3.99 -10.16 -0.65
CA ALA A 56 -4.18 -8.72 -0.70
C ALA A 56 -4.18 -8.09 0.69
N GLN A 57 -4.82 -8.73 1.67
CA GLN A 57 -4.85 -8.26 3.05
C GLN A 57 -3.45 -8.30 3.69
N ARG A 58 -2.68 -9.35 3.43
CA ARG A 58 -1.28 -9.44 3.90
C ARG A 58 -0.41 -8.36 3.28
N GLU A 59 -0.54 -8.17 1.97
CA GLU A 59 0.20 -7.13 1.25
C GLU A 59 -0.16 -5.75 1.77
N ALA A 60 -1.45 -5.48 1.97
CA ALA A 60 -1.91 -4.21 2.54
C ALA A 60 -1.32 -3.95 3.93
N LYS A 61 -1.25 -4.95 4.79
CA LYS A 61 -0.62 -4.84 6.12
C LYS A 61 0.86 -4.52 6.02
N VAL A 62 1.56 -5.18 5.09
CA VAL A 62 2.99 -4.95 4.86
C VAL A 62 3.22 -3.52 4.37
N VAL A 63 2.43 -3.06 3.40
CA VAL A 63 2.52 -1.69 2.86
C VAL A 63 2.27 -0.65 3.95
N VAL A 64 1.23 -0.84 4.77
CA VAL A 64 0.93 0.06 5.89
C VAL A 64 2.07 0.08 6.90
N LYS A 65 2.61 -1.07 7.25
CA LYS A 65 3.72 -1.19 8.20
C LYS A 65 4.99 -0.52 7.67
N GLU A 66 5.30 -0.73 6.39
CA GLU A 66 6.44 -0.07 5.74
C GLU A 66 6.26 1.45 5.71
N ALA A 67 5.04 1.92 5.43
CA ALA A 67 4.72 3.34 5.44
C ALA A 67 4.87 3.93 6.85
N GLU A 68 4.44 3.22 7.89
CA GLU A 68 4.62 3.65 9.29
C GLU A 68 6.10 3.75 9.67
N VAL A 69 6.90 2.74 9.30
CA VAL A 69 8.34 2.75 9.55
C VAL A 69 9.02 3.90 8.82
N GLU A 70 8.68 4.10 7.55
CA GLU A 70 9.21 5.21 6.75
C GLU A 70 8.78 6.57 7.31
N GLY A 71 7.53 6.68 7.74
CA GLY A 71 7.04 7.89 8.39
C GLY A 71 7.79 8.23 9.67
N LYS A 72 8.07 7.24 10.51
CA LYS A 72 8.88 7.41 11.72
C LYS A 72 10.32 7.85 11.38
N ARG A 73 10.92 7.24 10.36
CA ARG A 73 12.26 7.59 9.90
C ARG A 73 12.32 9.05 9.44
N VAL A 74 11.37 9.46 8.62
CA VAL A 74 11.28 10.85 8.14
C VAL A 74 11.09 11.82 9.31
N LEU A 75 10.24 11.47 10.25
CA LEU A 75 9.99 12.30 11.43
C LEU A 75 11.22 12.43 12.32
N GLU A 76 11.96 11.34 12.53
CA GLU A 76 13.22 11.38 13.30
C GLU A 76 14.29 12.20 12.62
N GLU A 77 14.44 12.07 11.30
CA GLU A 77 15.35 12.90 10.51
C GLU A 77 14.99 14.39 10.59
N ALA A 78 13.70 14.70 10.49
CA ALA A 78 13.22 16.08 10.62
C ALA A 78 13.49 16.65 12.00
N ARG A 79 13.28 15.86 13.05
CA ARG A 79 13.60 16.28 14.43
C ARG A 79 15.09 16.51 14.64
N ALA A 80 15.92 15.63 14.10
CA ALA A 80 17.37 15.78 14.17
C ALA A 80 17.84 17.02 13.41
N ALA A 81 17.31 17.25 12.22
CA ALA A 81 17.60 18.45 11.43
C ALA A 81 17.16 19.73 12.17
N LYS A 82 15.99 19.70 12.77
CA LYS A 82 15.48 20.82 13.58
C LYS A 82 16.38 21.10 14.77
N ALA A 83 16.80 20.07 15.50
CA ALA A 83 17.70 20.19 16.64
C ALA A 83 19.03 20.78 16.23
N GLU A 84 19.58 20.36 15.06
CA GLU A 84 20.83 20.90 14.53
C GLU A 84 20.70 22.38 14.17
N VAL A 85 19.62 22.77 13.51
CA VAL A 85 19.34 24.18 13.19
C VAL A 85 19.21 25.03 14.47
N GLU A 86 18.49 24.53 15.48
CA GLU A 86 18.36 25.21 16.77
C GLU A 86 19.72 25.39 17.45
N ARG A 87 20.57 24.38 17.41
CA ARG A 87 21.92 24.43 17.95
C ARG A 87 22.76 25.49 17.23
N GLN A 88 22.77 25.47 15.90
CA GLN A 88 23.48 26.44 15.08
C GLN A 88 22.98 27.86 15.35
N THR A 89 21.66 28.02 15.47
CA THR A 89 21.06 29.34 15.78
C THR A 89 21.52 29.84 17.14
N ALA A 90 21.52 28.94 18.15
CA ALA A 90 22.03 29.32 19.49
C ALA A 90 23.49 29.70 19.48
N ASP A 91 24.33 28.99 18.71
CA ASP A 91 25.75 29.31 18.54
C ASP A 91 25.97 30.68 17.88
N VAL A 92 25.21 30.96 16.83
CA VAL A 92 25.25 32.29 16.16
C VAL A 92 24.82 33.40 17.10
N GLN A 93 23.76 33.18 17.88
CA GLN A 93 23.31 34.16 18.86
C GLN A 93 24.36 34.44 19.93
N ARG A 94 25.02 33.40 20.44
CA ARG A 94 26.13 33.57 21.39
C ARG A 94 27.29 34.34 20.80
N GLN A 95 27.70 34.01 19.57
CA GLN A 95 28.76 34.72 18.86
C GLN A 95 28.39 36.20 18.65
N PHE A 96 27.15 36.46 18.29
CA PHE A 96 26.65 37.83 18.14
C PHE A 96 26.69 38.59 19.46
N GLN A 97 26.28 37.99 20.56
CA GLN A 97 26.32 38.60 21.88
C GLN A 97 27.76 38.92 22.32
N VAL A 98 28.68 38.00 22.07
CA VAL A 98 30.12 38.22 22.35
C VAL A 98 30.65 39.39 21.51
N TYR A 99 30.30 39.43 20.22
CA TYR A 99 30.68 40.52 19.34
C TYR A 99 30.15 41.88 19.82
N VAL A 100 28.89 41.93 20.17
CA VAL A 100 28.25 43.16 20.68
C VAL A 100 28.90 43.60 21.99
N ALA A 101 29.13 42.68 22.92
CA ALA A 101 29.80 42.97 24.19
C ALA A 101 31.23 43.51 23.97
N GLY A 102 32.00 42.91 23.08
CA GLY A 102 33.33 43.35 22.74
C GLY A 102 33.35 44.74 22.09
N PHE A 103 32.41 44.97 21.18
CA PHE A 103 32.25 46.25 20.53
C PHE A 103 31.88 47.37 21.54
N ARG A 104 30.96 47.06 22.47
CA ARG A 104 30.55 47.97 23.55
C ARG A 104 31.77 48.36 24.43
N THR A 105 32.56 47.36 24.83
CA THR A 105 33.77 47.56 25.61
C THR A 105 34.74 48.46 24.89
N LEU A 106 34.93 48.24 23.59
CA LEU A 106 35.82 49.08 22.75
C LEU A 106 35.31 50.54 22.71
N LEU A 107 33.99 50.71 22.50
CA LEU A 107 33.41 52.06 22.48
C LEU A 107 33.54 52.77 23.83
N GLU A 108 33.31 52.09 24.95
CA GLU A 108 33.47 52.63 26.29
C GLU A 108 34.90 53.08 26.56
N ARG A 109 35.88 52.30 26.10
CA ARG A 109 37.29 52.63 26.22
C ARG A 109 37.62 53.86 25.41
N GLN A 110 37.15 53.98 24.17
CA GLN A 110 37.37 55.17 23.35
C GLN A 110 36.70 56.42 23.93
N LEU A 111 35.49 56.26 24.45
CA LEU A 111 34.83 57.38 25.14
C LEU A 111 35.59 57.85 26.38
N ALA A 112 36.14 56.92 27.14
CA ALA A 112 36.96 57.24 28.31
C ALA A 112 38.24 58.00 27.91
N GLU A 113 38.89 57.58 26.81
CA GLU A 113 40.08 58.27 26.27
C GLU A 113 39.75 59.69 25.80
N LEU A 114 38.61 59.86 25.12
CA LEU A 114 38.16 61.19 24.69
C LEU A 114 37.85 62.09 25.86
N ARG A 115 37.20 61.59 26.92
CA ARG A 115 36.93 62.34 28.13
C ARG A 115 38.21 62.76 28.85
N ALA A 116 39.20 61.86 28.87
CA ALA A 116 40.52 62.19 29.45
C ALA A 116 41.22 63.29 28.68
N LEU A 117 41.13 63.27 27.36
CA LEU A 117 41.68 64.34 26.50
C LEU A 117 40.97 65.68 26.74
N ASP A 118 39.67 65.68 26.81
CA ASP A 118 38.91 66.89 27.12
C ASP A 118 39.20 67.43 28.52
N GLY A 119 39.38 66.56 29.51
CA GLY A 119 39.81 66.97 30.85
C GLY A 119 41.17 67.58 30.89
N GLN A 120 42.09 67.13 30.04
CA GLN A 120 43.44 67.70 29.94
C GLN A 120 43.46 69.04 29.22
N GLN A 121 42.59 69.24 28.24
CA GLN A 121 42.50 70.50 27.49
C GLN A 121 41.70 71.55 28.27
N GLY A 122 40.83 71.18 29.14
CA GLY A 122 40.01 72.06 29.96
C GLY A 122 40.72 72.60 31.22
N GLY A 123 41.86 72.04 31.50
CA GLY A 123 42.70 72.47 32.59
C GLY A 123 43.81 73.39 32.12
#